data_45422c20e4808ddf69f619ac89451617
#
_entry.id   45422c20e4808ddf69f619ac89451617
#
_cell.length_a   1.000
_cell.length_b   1.000
_cell.length_c   1.000
_cell.angle_alpha   90.00
_cell.angle_beta   90.00
_cell.angle_gamma   90.00
#
_symmetry.space_group_name_H-M   'P 1'
#
loop_
_entity.id
_entity.type
_entity.pdbx_description
1 polymer ?
#
loop_
_entity_poly.entity_id
_entity_poly.type
_entity_poly.pdbx_seq_one_letter_code
_entity_poly.pdbx_strand_id
1 'polypeptide(L)'
;MSEISFKNLFFRYYDRKICDGSITFSQLGISKMDFTRLCTEDDFVLNQETLERVCTVMKLTEEEKVALFKAATKRSTVDDDE
;
A
#
# COMPACT_ATOMS: atom_id res chain seq x y z
N MET A 1 -19.70 -2.96 -0.44
CA MET A 1 -19.32 -2.76 -0.21
C MET A 1 -18.51 -2.72 -0.25
N SER A 2 -17.99 -2.75 -0.15
CA SER A 2 -17.25 -2.33 -0.22
C SER A 2 -15.97 -2.67 -0.12
N GLU A 3 -15.28 -3.00 -1.09
CA GLU A 3 -13.91 -3.26 -1.01
C GLU A 3 -13.13 -2.02 -1.13
N ILE A 4 -12.10 -1.89 -0.30
CA ILE A 4 -11.25 -0.71 -0.34
C ILE A 4 -10.11 -1.02 -1.29
N SER A 5 -9.77 -0.07 -2.14
CA SER A 5 -8.69 -0.28 -3.10
C SER A 5 -7.34 -0.24 -2.39
N PHE A 6 -6.33 -0.79 -3.04
CA PHE A 6 -4.98 -0.76 -2.48
C PHE A 6 -4.55 0.66 -2.17
N LYS A 7 -4.80 1.57 -3.11
CA LYS A 7 -4.43 2.97 -2.95
C LYS A 7 -5.04 3.56 -1.69
N ASN A 8 -6.33 3.36 -1.51
CA ASN A 8 -7.01 3.92 -0.36
C ASN A 8 -6.52 3.31 0.94
N LEU A 9 -6.31 2.02 0.94
CA LEU A 9 -5.84 1.33 2.13
C LEU A 9 -4.43 1.77 2.47
N PHE A 10 -3.57 1.86 1.47
CA PHE A 10 -2.20 2.30 1.68
C PHE A 10 -2.18 3.70 2.29
N PHE A 11 -2.94 4.63 1.72
CA PHE A 11 -2.94 5.99 2.21
C PHE A 11 -3.55 6.12 3.59
N ARG A 12 -4.47 5.25 3.92
CA ARG A 12 -5.04 5.24 5.27
C ARG A 12 -3.95 4.95 6.29
N TYR A 13 -3.15 3.91 6.04
CA TYR A 13 -2.08 3.56 6.97
C TYR A 13 -0.98 4.61 6.94
N TYR A 14 -0.63 5.05 5.74
CA TYR A 14 0.43 6.03 5.58
C TYR A 14 0.09 7.32 6.32
N ASP A 15 -1.12 7.80 6.15
CA ASP A 15 -1.55 9.03 6.76
C ASP A 15 -1.49 8.91 8.29
N ARG A 16 -1.94 7.78 8.80
CA ARG A 16 -1.92 7.55 10.23
C ARG A 16 -0.51 7.58 10.78
N LYS A 17 0.41 6.90 10.10
CA LYS A 17 1.78 6.81 10.59
C LYS A 17 2.52 8.13 10.45
N ILE A 18 2.25 8.87 9.39
CA ILE A 18 2.87 10.17 9.21
C ILE A 18 2.38 11.14 10.28
N CYS A 19 1.09 11.16 10.52
CA CYS A 19 0.52 12.03 11.55
C CYS A 19 1.04 11.70 12.93
N ASP A 20 1.30 10.43 13.14
CA ASP A 20 1.80 9.95 14.42
C ASP A 20 3.27 10.29 14.61
N GLY A 21 3.95 10.64 13.53
CA GLY A 21 5.36 10.93 13.60
C GLY A 21 6.23 9.69 13.60
N SER A 22 5.63 8.53 13.36
CA SER A 22 6.38 7.29 13.39
C SER A 22 7.31 7.13 12.22
N ILE A 23 6.94 7.67 11.07
CA ILE A 23 7.72 7.50 9.86
C ILE A 23 7.74 8.78 9.05
N THR A 24 8.66 8.82 8.10
CA THR A 24 8.68 9.89 7.11
C THR A 24 8.64 9.24 5.74
N PHE A 25 8.31 10.05 4.74
CA PHE A 25 8.27 9.54 3.39
C PHE A 25 9.60 8.93 2.96
N SER A 26 10.68 9.58 3.35
CA SER A 26 12.01 9.09 2.98
C SER A 26 12.28 7.69 3.49
N GLN A 27 11.74 7.37 4.65
CA GLN A 27 11.99 6.06 5.25
C GLN A 27 11.30 4.94 4.50
N LEU A 28 10.22 5.26 3.78
CA LEU A 28 9.49 4.24 3.04
C LEU A 28 10.28 3.67 1.89
N GLY A 29 11.18 4.44 1.34
CA GLY A 29 11.97 3.98 0.21
C GLY A 29 11.20 3.91 -1.09
N ILE A 30 10.07 4.58 -1.17
CA ILE A 30 9.30 4.63 -2.40
C ILE A 30 9.85 5.77 -3.25
N SER A 31 10.08 5.50 -4.54
CA SER A 31 10.57 6.53 -5.42
C SER A 31 9.46 7.57 -5.66
N LYS A 32 9.88 8.77 -6.03
CA LYS A 32 8.91 9.81 -6.32
C LYS A 32 7.99 9.39 -7.45
N MET A 33 8.53 8.73 -8.44
CA MET A 33 7.74 8.27 -9.57
C MET A 33 6.67 7.30 -9.12
N ASP A 34 7.04 6.33 -8.30
CA ASP A 34 6.09 5.36 -7.81
C ASP A 34 5.02 6.02 -6.95
N PHE A 35 5.42 6.96 -6.14
CA PHE A 35 4.46 7.65 -5.30
C PHE A 35 3.49 8.47 -6.15
N THR A 36 4.02 9.12 -7.18
CA THR A 36 3.17 9.89 -8.08
C THR A 36 2.16 8.99 -8.77
N ARG A 37 2.61 7.82 -9.23
CA ARG A 37 1.71 6.88 -9.88
C ARG A 37 0.64 6.39 -8.89
N LEU A 38 1.05 6.16 -7.67
CA LEU A 38 0.10 5.74 -6.65
C LEU A 38 -0.98 6.80 -6.43
N CYS A 39 -0.60 8.06 -6.52
CA CYS A 39 -1.56 9.15 -6.34
C CYS A 39 -2.47 9.33 -7.53
N THR A 40 -1.95 9.10 -8.73
CA THR A 40 -2.69 9.43 -9.95
C THR A 40 -3.36 8.24 -10.60
N GLU A 41 -2.88 7.04 -10.35
CA GLU A 41 -3.44 5.84 -10.98
C GLU A 41 -4.19 5.03 -9.92
N ASP A 42 -5.45 4.79 -10.18
CA ASP A 42 -6.27 4.07 -9.22
C ASP A 42 -5.88 2.62 -9.08
N ASP A 43 -5.34 2.05 -10.15
CA ASP A 43 -5.01 0.63 -10.16
C ASP A 43 -3.57 0.34 -9.83
N PHE A 44 -2.78 1.35 -9.59
CA PHE A 44 -1.36 1.14 -9.36
C PHE A 44 -1.14 0.41 -8.04
N VAL A 45 -0.25 -0.57 -8.06
CA VAL A 45 0.10 -1.34 -6.89
C VAL A 45 1.62 -1.39 -6.81
N LEU A 46 2.15 -1.24 -5.61
CA LEU A 46 3.59 -1.33 -5.42
C LEU A 46 4.04 -2.76 -5.64
N ASN A 47 5.29 -2.94 -6.09
CA ASN A 47 5.76 -4.29 -6.28
C ASN A 47 6.00 -4.93 -4.91
N GLN A 48 6.17 -6.25 -4.91
CA GLN A 48 6.22 -6.99 -3.67
C GLN A 48 7.36 -6.53 -2.76
N GLU A 49 8.52 -6.30 -3.35
CA GLU A 49 9.67 -5.87 -2.58
C GLU A 49 9.41 -4.56 -1.86
N THR A 50 8.90 -3.59 -2.59
CA THR A 50 8.60 -2.30 -2.01
C THR A 50 7.50 -2.42 -0.97
N LEU A 51 6.51 -3.25 -1.27
CA LEU A 51 5.41 -3.42 -0.36
C LEU A 51 5.86 -4.01 0.97
N GLU A 52 6.75 -4.99 0.92
CA GLU A 52 7.27 -5.58 2.14
C GLU A 52 8.07 -4.55 2.95
N ARG A 53 8.86 -3.75 2.25
CA ARG A 53 9.62 -2.71 2.93
C ARG A 53 8.69 -1.71 3.62
N VAL A 54 7.64 -1.31 2.91
CA VAL A 54 6.69 -0.36 3.46
C VAL A 54 6.03 -0.93 4.71
N CYS A 55 5.63 -2.17 4.66
CA CYS A 55 5.02 -2.81 5.82
C CYS A 55 5.97 -2.82 7.01
N THR A 56 7.23 -3.09 6.75
CA THR A 56 8.22 -3.13 7.80
C THR A 56 8.48 -1.75 8.39
N VAL A 57 8.63 -0.76 7.50
CA VAL A 57 8.92 0.60 7.96
C VAL A 57 7.75 1.16 8.75
N MET A 58 6.55 0.91 8.27
CA MET A 58 5.36 1.41 8.96
C MET A 58 5.02 0.59 10.20
N LYS A 59 5.71 -0.51 10.41
CA LYS A 59 5.47 -1.37 11.56
C LYS A 59 4.02 -1.81 11.61
N LEU A 60 3.52 -2.22 10.47
CA LEU A 60 2.14 -2.69 10.38
C LEU A 60 1.99 -4.01 11.12
N THR A 61 0.82 -4.20 11.70
CA THR A 61 0.53 -5.48 12.34
C THR A 61 0.36 -6.53 11.25
N GLU A 62 0.34 -7.78 11.69
CA GLU A 62 0.15 -8.88 10.77
C GLU A 62 -1.13 -8.72 9.98
N GLU A 63 -2.18 -8.30 10.65
CA GLU A 63 -3.47 -8.11 10.00
C GLU A 63 -3.42 -7.00 8.97
N GLU A 64 -2.78 -5.90 9.31
CA GLU A 64 -2.66 -4.78 8.40
C GLU A 64 -1.84 -5.17 7.19
N LYS A 65 -0.76 -5.89 7.42
CA LYS A 65 0.11 -6.35 6.34
C LYS A 65 -0.67 -7.25 5.38
N VAL A 66 -1.40 -8.20 5.95
CA VAL A 66 -2.19 -9.12 5.13
C VAL A 66 -3.23 -8.36 4.33
N ALA A 67 -3.87 -7.36 4.94
CA ALA A 67 -4.88 -6.59 4.23
C ALA A 67 -4.27 -5.87 3.03
N LEU A 68 -3.09 -5.29 3.20
CA LEU A 68 -2.43 -4.61 2.09
C LEU A 68 -2.06 -5.58 0.99
N PHE A 69 -1.50 -6.73 1.35
CA PHE A 69 -1.14 -7.71 0.35
C PHE A 69 -2.36 -8.26 -0.39
N LYS A 70 -3.45 -8.46 0.31
CA LYS A 70 -4.67 -8.90 -0.32
C LYS A 70 -5.20 -7.86 -1.29
N ALA A 71 -5.19 -6.61 -0.89
CA ALA A 71 -5.65 -5.55 -1.77
C ALA A 71 -4.80 -5.48 -3.04
N ALA A 72 -3.49 -5.67 -2.89
CA ALA A 72 -2.61 -5.65 -4.03
C ALA A 72 -2.85 -6.84 -4.94
N THR A 73 -3.04 -8.00 -4.35
CA THR A 73 -3.24 -9.21 -5.13
C THR A 73 -4.60 -9.25 -5.80
N LYS A 74 -5.59 -8.71 -5.12
CA LYS A 74 -6.94 -8.75 -5.61
C LYS A 74 -7.06 -8.14 -6.98
N ARG A 75 -6.30 -7.09 -7.19
CA ARG A 75 -6.33 -6.43 -8.47
C ARG A 75 -5.96 -7.37 -9.61
N SER A 76 -4.99 -8.23 -9.37
CA SER A 76 -4.53 -9.10 -10.43
C SER A 76 -5.38 -10.35 -10.59
N THR A 77 -6.16 -10.70 -9.60
CA THR A 77 -6.97 -11.91 -9.73
C THR A 77 -8.25 -11.66 -10.45
N VAL A 78 -8.47 -10.44 -10.76
CA VAL A 78 -9.67 -10.14 -11.44
C VAL A 78 -9.94 -10.99 -12.60
N ASP A 79 -9.09 -11.42 -13.08
CA ASP A 79 -9.31 -12.22 -14.07
C ASP A 79 -9.65 -13.44 -13.87
N ASP A 80 -9.89 -13.90 -13.50
CA ASP A 80 -10.19 -14.95 -13.48
C ASP A 80 -11.05 -15.52 -13.31
N ASP A 81 -11.26 -15.53 -13.10
CA ASP A 81 -11.87 -16.17 -12.99
C ASP A 81 -12.42 -16.71 -13.23
N GLU A 82 -12.28 -16.92 -13.16
CA GLU A 82 -12.67 -17.56 -13.30
C GLU A 82 -13.00 -17.91 -13.48
#